data_bf2fc52398eb7754b48ef0bc983d378c
#
_entry.id   bf2fc52398eb7754b48ef0bc983d378c
#
_cell.length_a   1.000
_cell.length_b   1.000
_cell.length_c   1.000
_cell.angle_alpha   90.00
_cell.angle_beta   90.00
_cell.angle_gamma   90.00
#
_symmetry.space_group_name_H-M   'P 1'
#
loop_
_entity.id
_entity.type
_entity.pdbx_description
1 polymer ?
#
loop_
_entity_poly.entity_id
_entity_poly.type
_entity_poly.pdbx_seq_one_letter_code
_entity_poly.pdbx_strand_id
1 'polypeptide(L)'
;MAIHCPECRFEFPDGMHPLPSQCPRCGAPLYFASEMPAPAPKRKPNYGFLKHSPTAAIIIICVIAYLAESVVARNLLEPGTKALLKTGATYGPYVFAGQWWRLITAMFLHGGILHLAFNMWALFNLGLLAEILYGRRNYIFLYLLCGLGGAVASVWWHPQAVGVGASGAIFGLAGALLPALKFQKNPRIAAALKGALGSIATFVVYNLAIGAAMPFIDNAAHIGGLITGLFLGALLPSYTVEEERKKTGQSVLVFVTALAVICFGAINARKRYTPNKLLIEAAQLMKAGKADQALALYQNALKKNPNDDALLSQYGLLLDQAKKYPEEIEVLKKLSVDNPSDARFPAALCGAYVKNGETQSGIASCQKATELDPKNPIYLFALGSLYSNLKQTGDSVATFRKAYDLKPDGFRENLLLGIALLEDGQKPEATQKLKKALELNPRDRAAQQALAAAQAQ
;
A
#
# COMPACT_ATOMS: atom_id res chain seq x y z
N MET A 1 7.36 -13.88 65.91
CA MET A 1 7.24 -13.84 64.44
C MET A 1 8.21 -12.81 63.95
N ALA A 2 9.12 -13.21 63.05
CA ALA A 2 10.06 -12.26 62.48
C ALA A 2 9.31 -11.23 61.63
N ILE A 3 9.56 -9.96 61.86
CA ILE A 3 8.95 -8.84 61.12
C ILE A 3 9.86 -8.56 59.92
N HIS A 4 9.30 -8.56 58.69
CA HIS A 4 10.04 -8.30 57.47
C HIS A 4 9.56 -7.00 56.81
N CYS A 5 10.48 -6.29 56.17
CA CYS A 5 10.11 -5.17 55.30
C CYS A 5 9.30 -5.66 54.08
N PRO A 6 8.15 -5.07 53.78
CA PRO A 6 7.31 -5.52 52.67
C PRO A 6 7.96 -5.30 51.29
N GLU A 7 8.86 -4.32 51.16
CA GLU A 7 9.52 -3.97 49.91
C GLU A 7 10.79 -4.77 49.62
N CYS A 8 11.71 -4.88 50.59
CA CYS A 8 13.03 -5.49 50.38
C CYS A 8 13.26 -6.76 51.19
N ARG A 9 12.26 -7.23 51.94
CA ARG A 9 12.30 -8.41 52.83
C ARG A 9 13.42 -8.37 53.89
N PHE A 10 13.92 -7.17 54.27
CA PHE A 10 14.85 -7.01 55.37
C PHE A 10 14.19 -7.52 56.65
N GLU A 11 14.86 -8.41 57.37
CA GLU A 11 14.38 -9.02 58.60
C GLU A 11 14.78 -8.15 59.78
N PHE A 12 13.80 -7.76 60.63
CA PHE A 12 14.05 -6.98 61.80
C PHE A 12 14.35 -7.91 62.98
N PRO A 13 15.36 -7.59 63.80
CA PRO A 13 15.66 -8.40 64.96
C PRO A 13 14.45 -8.59 65.89
N ASP A 14 14.30 -9.81 66.44
CA ASP A 14 13.21 -10.12 67.37
C ASP A 14 13.31 -9.21 68.58
N GLY A 15 12.18 -8.58 68.96
CA GLY A 15 12.10 -7.67 70.07
C GLY A 15 12.38 -6.20 69.81
N MET A 16 12.59 -5.80 68.53
CA MET A 16 12.76 -4.38 68.22
C MET A 16 11.43 -3.62 68.29
N HIS A 17 11.22 -2.88 69.38
CA HIS A 17 10.09 -1.98 69.60
C HIS A 17 10.57 -0.63 70.15
N PRO A 18 10.11 0.50 69.57
CA PRO A 18 9.28 0.60 68.33
C PRO A 18 10.08 0.32 67.06
N LEU A 19 9.39 -0.17 66.05
CA LEU A 19 9.99 -0.27 64.73
C LEU A 19 10.30 1.12 64.15
N PRO A 20 11.40 1.30 63.39
CA PRO A 20 11.71 2.57 62.77
C PRO A 20 10.62 2.93 61.75
N SER A 21 10.36 4.24 61.54
CA SER A 21 9.36 4.73 60.59
C SER A 21 9.72 4.42 59.12
N GLN A 22 11.00 4.09 58.88
CA GLN A 22 11.50 3.71 57.53
C GLN A 22 12.44 2.51 57.65
N CYS A 23 12.41 1.66 56.60
CA CYS A 23 13.32 0.52 56.50
C CYS A 23 14.79 0.99 56.39
N PRO A 24 15.70 0.54 57.25
CA PRO A 24 17.11 0.95 57.23
C PRO A 24 17.83 0.47 55.96
N ARG A 25 17.30 -0.52 55.24
CA ARG A 25 17.90 -1.08 54.03
C ARG A 25 17.46 -0.40 52.78
N CYS A 26 16.16 -0.05 52.60
CA CYS A 26 15.61 0.47 51.38
C CYS A 26 14.88 1.81 51.50
N GLY A 27 14.77 2.38 52.71
CA GLY A 27 14.10 3.65 52.98
C GLY A 27 12.56 3.58 52.85
N ALA A 28 11.98 2.42 52.61
CA ALA A 28 10.53 2.28 52.48
C ALA A 28 9.85 2.59 53.84
N PRO A 29 8.71 3.31 53.90
CA PRO A 29 7.97 3.58 55.09
C PRO A 29 7.41 2.28 55.69
N LEU A 30 7.55 2.11 56.99
CA LEU A 30 7.07 0.96 57.75
C LEU A 30 5.84 1.38 58.55
N TYR A 31 4.71 0.70 58.32
CA TYR A 31 3.46 0.94 59.05
C TYR A 31 3.11 -0.27 59.90
N PHE A 32 2.61 -0.05 61.14
CA PHE A 32 1.95 -1.10 61.88
C PHE A 32 0.63 -1.50 61.19
N ALA A 33 0.21 -2.74 61.36
CA ALA A 33 -1.02 -3.25 60.74
C ALA A 33 -2.28 -2.42 61.09
N SER A 34 -2.24 -1.71 62.24
CA SER A 34 -3.28 -0.77 62.63
C SER A 34 -3.19 0.61 61.99
N GLU A 35 -2.04 0.95 61.37
CA GLU A 35 -1.77 2.24 60.74
C GLU A 35 -1.73 2.14 59.20
N MET A 36 -1.93 0.93 58.66
CA MET A 36 -2.00 0.81 57.19
C MET A 36 -3.18 1.64 56.70
N PRO A 37 -2.92 2.65 55.86
CA PRO A 37 -4.02 3.34 55.22
C PRO A 37 -4.87 2.32 54.46
N ALA A 38 -6.18 2.37 54.61
CA ALA A 38 -7.09 1.50 53.93
C ALA A 38 -6.69 1.45 52.44
N PRO A 39 -6.64 0.26 51.80
CA PRO A 39 -6.30 0.18 50.38
C PRO A 39 -7.16 1.18 49.64
N ALA A 40 -6.51 2.08 48.89
CA ALA A 40 -7.21 3.12 48.16
C ALA A 40 -8.34 2.46 47.36
N PRO A 41 -9.59 2.94 47.48
CA PRO A 41 -10.71 2.31 46.81
C PRO A 41 -10.35 2.19 45.32
N LYS A 42 -10.44 0.98 44.77
CA LYS A 42 -10.23 0.74 43.35
C LYS A 42 -11.16 1.70 42.60
N ARG A 43 -10.64 2.84 42.15
CA ARG A 43 -11.40 3.79 41.33
C ARG A 43 -11.88 3.03 40.12
N LYS A 44 -13.20 2.86 39.98
CA LYS A 44 -13.77 2.36 38.74
C LYS A 44 -13.24 3.23 37.60
N PRO A 45 -12.75 2.64 36.53
CA PRO A 45 -12.26 3.43 35.39
C PRO A 45 -13.35 4.43 35.01
N ASN A 46 -13.05 5.71 35.08
CA ASN A 46 -13.99 6.75 34.66
C ASN A 46 -13.89 6.91 33.16
N TYR A 47 -14.70 6.17 32.41
CA TYR A 47 -14.78 6.28 30.96
C TYR A 47 -15.46 7.56 30.46
N GLY A 48 -15.85 8.46 31.36
CA GLY A 48 -16.50 9.73 30.99
C GLY A 48 -15.66 10.62 30.08
N PHE A 49 -14.33 10.48 30.09
CA PHE A 49 -13.45 11.21 29.18
C PHE A 49 -13.60 10.76 27.72
N LEU A 50 -14.01 9.50 27.47
CA LEU A 50 -14.20 8.96 26.11
C LEU A 50 -15.37 9.61 25.37
N LYS A 51 -16.38 10.13 26.10
CA LYS A 51 -17.54 10.81 25.49
C LYS A 51 -17.15 12.04 24.65
N HIS A 52 -15.99 12.63 24.93
CA HIS A 52 -15.50 13.83 24.25
C HIS A 52 -14.10 13.63 23.66
N SER A 53 -13.65 12.37 23.50
CA SER A 53 -12.35 12.05 22.94
C SER A 53 -12.40 12.12 21.42
N PRO A 54 -11.58 12.98 20.77
CA PRO A 54 -11.40 12.95 19.34
C PRO A 54 -10.90 11.60 18.82
N THR A 55 -10.06 10.89 19.59
CA THR A 55 -9.60 9.54 19.24
C THR A 55 -10.79 8.58 19.09
N ALA A 56 -11.73 8.59 20.06
CA ALA A 56 -12.93 7.76 19.96
C ALA A 56 -13.81 8.16 18.76
N ALA A 57 -13.96 9.46 18.51
CA ALA A 57 -14.72 9.96 17.37
C ALA A 57 -14.12 9.50 16.02
N ILE A 58 -12.80 9.56 15.87
CA ILE A 58 -12.11 9.11 14.65
C ILE A 58 -12.29 7.60 14.46
N ILE A 59 -12.17 6.80 15.53
CA ILE A 59 -12.41 5.35 15.47
C ILE A 59 -13.84 5.07 14.98
N ILE A 60 -14.84 5.76 15.52
CA ILE A 60 -16.23 5.61 15.10
C ILE A 60 -16.40 5.98 13.60
N ILE A 61 -15.79 7.08 13.15
CA ILE A 61 -15.83 7.49 11.74
C ILE A 61 -15.23 6.40 10.85
N CYS A 62 -14.06 5.84 11.21
CA CYS A 62 -13.44 4.75 10.44
C CYS A 62 -14.32 3.51 10.37
N VAL A 63 -14.97 3.12 11.47
CA VAL A 63 -15.89 1.97 11.50
C VAL A 63 -17.11 2.23 10.62
N ILE A 64 -17.73 3.42 10.70
CA ILE A 64 -18.88 3.79 9.86
C ILE A 64 -18.48 3.80 8.38
N ALA A 65 -17.33 4.39 8.05
CA ALA A 65 -16.81 4.41 6.68
C ALA A 65 -16.61 2.99 6.15
N TYR A 66 -16.01 2.11 6.94
CA TYR A 66 -15.81 0.69 6.57
C TYR A 66 -17.12 -0.05 6.32
N LEU A 67 -18.13 0.16 7.16
CA LEU A 67 -19.45 -0.43 6.95
C LEU A 67 -20.09 0.07 5.65
N ALA A 68 -19.96 1.37 5.35
CA ALA A 68 -20.44 1.94 4.10
C ALA A 68 -19.72 1.36 2.88
N GLU A 69 -18.37 1.20 2.95
CA GLU A 69 -17.57 0.52 1.92
C GLU A 69 -18.01 -0.91 1.69
N SER A 70 -18.23 -1.65 2.78
CA SER A 70 -18.65 -3.04 2.75
C SER A 70 -20.03 -3.22 2.07
N VAL A 71 -20.94 -2.27 2.30
CA VAL A 71 -22.25 -2.22 1.61
C VAL A 71 -22.05 -1.98 0.11
N VAL A 72 -21.22 -1.00 -0.28
CA VAL A 72 -20.91 -0.71 -1.70
C VAL A 72 -20.26 -1.91 -2.38
N ALA A 73 -19.38 -2.60 -1.68
CA ALA A 73 -18.64 -3.76 -2.16
C ALA A 73 -19.49 -5.06 -2.16
N ARG A 74 -20.55 -5.10 -1.36
CA ARG A 74 -21.28 -6.34 -1.00
C ARG A 74 -20.36 -7.41 -0.41
N ASN A 75 -19.33 -7.00 0.29
CA ASN A 75 -18.34 -7.85 0.94
C ASN A 75 -17.86 -7.20 2.23
N LEU A 76 -18.09 -7.86 3.36
CA LEU A 76 -17.73 -7.37 4.69
C LEU A 76 -16.25 -7.61 5.03
N LEU A 77 -15.62 -8.63 4.46
CA LEU A 77 -14.23 -8.97 4.80
C LEU A 77 -13.22 -8.12 4.03
N GLU A 78 -13.45 -7.94 2.73
CA GLU A 78 -12.55 -7.20 1.84
C GLU A 78 -13.36 -6.42 0.79
N PRO A 79 -13.55 -5.09 0.95
CA PRO A 79 -14.31 -4.28 0.02
C PRO A 79 -13.78 -4.28 -1.43
N GLY A 80 -12.49 -4.54 -1.61
CA GLY A 80 -11.84 -4.57 -2.91
C GLY A 80 -11.60 -3.19 -3.52
N THR A 81 -10.61 -3.12 -4.41
CA THR A 81 -10.10 -1.87 -5.00
C THR A 81 -11.17 -1.02 -5.68
N LYS A 82 -12.12 -1.64 -6.38
CA LYS A 82 -13.18 -0.91 -7.12
C LYS A 82 -14.12 -0.13 -6.18
N ALA A 83 -14.49 -0.74 -5.04
CA ALA A 83 -15.31 -0.08 -4.02
C ALA A 83 -14.52 1.04 -3.36
N LEU A 84 -13.27 0.78 -2.95
CA LEU A 84 -12.38 1.77 -2.34
C LEU A 84 -12.18 3.01 -3.22
N LEU A 85 -11.95 2.85 -4.53
CA LEU A 85 -11.87 3.97 -5.47
C LEU A 85 -13.18 4.75 -5.57
N LYS A 86 -14.31 4.06 -5.50
CA LYS A 86 -15.65 4.68 -5.56
C LYS A 86 -15.96 5.48 -4.30
N THR A 87 -15.49 5.03 -3.13
CA THR A 87 -15.74 5.67 -1.82
C THR A 87 -14.73 6.75 -1.45
N GLY A 88 -13.59 6.85 -2.16
CA GLY A 88 -12.67 7.97 -1.95
C GLY A 88 -11.24 7.61 -1.57
N ALA A 89 -10.78 6.40 -1.88
CA ALA A 89 -9.37 6.00 -1.77
C ALA A 89 -8.45 6.93 -2.56
N THR A 90 -7.22 7.13 -2.09
CA THR A 90 -6.20 7.83 -2.88
C THR A 90 -5.83 6.98 -4.09
N TYR A 91 -5.68 7.66 -5.20
CA TYR A 91 -5.14 7.14 -6.45
C TYR A 91 -4.57 8.34 -7.21
N GLY A 92 -3.27 8.34 -7.47
CA GLY A 92 -2.58 9.51 -8.03
C GLY A 92 -3.27 10.11 -9.24
N PRO A 93 -3.67 9.34 -10.27
CA PRO A 93 -4.39 9.89 -11.43
C PRO A 93 -5.64 10.69 -11.06
N TYR A 94 -6.43 10.26 -10.09
CA TYR A 94 -7.62 11.00 -9.65
C TYR A 94 -7.27 12.25 -8.84
N VAL A 95 -6.27 12.14 -7.95
CA VAL A 95 -5.79 13.28 -7.15
C VAL A 95 -5.23 14.36 -8.09
N PHE A 96 -4.40 13.99 -9.06
CA PHE A 96 -3.79 14.94 -10.02
C PHE A 96 -4.81 15.50 -11.02
N ALA A 97 -5.92 14.79 -11.27
CA ALA A 97 -7.06 15.30 -12.02
C ALA A 97 -7.96 16.27 -11.22
N GLY A 98 -7.56 16.63 -9.98
CA GLY A 98 -8.23 17.62 -9.16
C GLY A 98 -9.08 17.06 -8.02
N GLN A 99 -9.11 15.73 -7.79
CA GLN A 99 -9.87 15.13 -6.69
C GLN A 99 -9.02 15.11 -5.39
N TRP A 100 -8.54 16.28 -4.95
CA TRP A 100 -7.67 16.47 -3.78
C TRP A 100 -8.29 15.99 -2.48
N TRP A 101 -9.61 16.02 -2.38
CA TRP A 101 -10.36 15.53 -1.23
C TRP A 101 -10.04 14.07 -0.86
N ARG A 102 -9.58 13.28 -1.84
CA ARG A 102 -9.16 11.88 -1.63
C ARG A 102 -7.96 11.73 -0.71
N LEU A 103 -7.10 12.74 -0.62
CA LEU A 103 -5.99 12.75 0.33
C LEU A 103 -6.48 12.75 1.78
N ILE A 104 -7.71 13.27 2.01
CA ILE A 104 -8.33 13.31 3.34
C ILE A 104 -9.21 12.09 3.57
N THR A 105 -10.08 11.75 2.62
CA THR A 105 -11.04 10.65 2.81
C THR A 105 -10.35 9.29 2.98
N ALA A 106 -9.27 9.06 2.26
CA ALA A 106 -8.51 7.82 2.33
C ALA A 106 -8.01 7.46 3.74
N MET A 107 -7.80 8.46 4.60
CA MET A 107 -7.38 8.25 6.01
C MET A 107 -8.43 7.54 6.87
N PHE A 108 -9.68 7.49 6.41
CA PHE A 108 -10.80 6.86 7.12
C PHE A 108 -11.26 5.55 6.50
N LEU A 109 -10.80 5.23 5.27
CA LEU A 109 -11.15 4.03 4.53
C LEU A 109 -10.21 2.87 4.87
N HIS A 110 -10.67 1.61 4.72
CA HIS A 110 -9.84 0.44 5.06
C HIS A 110 -10.05 -0.71 4.06
N GLY A 111 -8.94 -1.32 3.62
CA GLY A 111 -8.94 -2.38 2.61
C GLY A 111 -9.47 -3.74 3.06
N GLY A 112 -9.71 -3.94 4.37
CA GLY A 112 -10.23 -5.19 4.94
C GLY A 112 -10.41 -5.10 6.45
N ILE A 113 -11.15 -6.07 7.01
CA ILE A 113 -11.52 -6.07 8.45
C ILE A 113 -10.30 -6.14 9.37
N LEU A 114 -9.29 -6.93 9.02
CA LEU A 114 -8.05 -7.03 9.81
C LEU A 114 -7.26 -5.71 9.74
N HIS A 115 -7.21 -5.07 8.58
CA HIS A 115 -6.57 -3.76 8.41
C HIS A 115 -7.26 -2.71 9.29
N LEU A 116 -8.60 -2.67 9.29
CA LEU A 116 -9.36 -1.82 10.21
C LEU A 116 -9.03 -2.12 11.67
N ALA A 117 -9.10 -3.39 12.08
CA ALA A 117 -8.91 -3.79 13.48
C ALA A 117 -7.53 -3.38 14.02
N PHE A 118 -6.45 -3.65 13.27
CA PHE A 118 -5.10 -3.26 13.67
C PHE A 118 -4.93 -1.74 13.73
N ASN A 119 -5.47 -0.99 12.77
CA ASN A 119 -5.43 0.47 12.81
C ASN A 119 -6.21 1.02 14.00
N MET A 120 -7.40 0.51 14.29
CA MET A 120 -8.20 0.99 15.44
C MET A 120 -7.53 0.66 16.76
N TRP A 121 -6.89 -0.51 16.89
CA TRP A 121 -6.11 -0.86 18.06
C TRP A 121 -4.90 0.06 18.26
N ALA A 122 -4.14 0.33 17.21
CA ALA A 122 -3.00 1.24 17.25
C ALA A 122 -3.44 2.68 17.53
N LEU A 123 -4.51 3.14 16.89
CA LEU A 123 -5.08 4.47 17.10
C LEU A 123 -5.62 4.65 18.51
N PHE A 124 -6.26 3.63 19.08
CA PHE A 124 -6.71 3.68 20.48
C PHE A 124 -5.54 3.91 21.44
N ASN A 125 -4.45 3.17 21.28
CA ASN A 125 -3.30 3.27 22.19
C ASN A 125 -2.48 4.56 21.97
N LEU A 126 -2.05 4.83 20.73
CA LEU A 126 -1.20 5.98 20.43
C LEU A 126 -2.00 7.28 20.40
N GLY A 127 -3.24 7.23 19.92
CA GLY A 127 -4.12 8.40 19.83
C GLY A 127 -4.51 8.94 21.19
N LEU A 128 -4.90 8.09 22.15
CA LEU A 128 -5.21 8.53 23.52
C LEU A 128 -3.99 9.15 24.20
N LEU A 129 -2.80 8.57 24.01
CA LEU A 129 -1.57 9.13 24.55
C LEU A 129 -1.26 10.50 23.93
N ALA A 130 -1.39 10.64 22.61
CA ALA A 130 -1.19 11.91 21.92
C ALA A 130 -2.23 12.95 22.33
N GLU A 131 -3.51 12.56 22.49
CA GLU A 131 -4.57 13.43 22.99
C GLU A 131 -4.28 13.99 24.38
N ILE A 132 -3.73 13.15 25.28
CA ILE A 132 -3.34 13.56 26.62
C ILE A 132 -2.16 14.55 26.59
N LEU A 133 -1.14 14.28 25.77
CA LEU A 133 0.09 15.08 25.73
C LEU A 133 -0.04 16.39 24.96
N TYR A 134 -0.86 16.43 23.91
CA TYR A 134 -1.00 17.61 23.06
C TYR A 134 -2.33 18.36 23.22
N GLY A 135 -3.27 17.80 24.00
CA GLY A 135 -4.63 18.33 24.11
C GLY A 135 -5.48 18.02 22.87
N ARG A 136 -6.81 18.05 23.04
CA ARG A 136 -7.77 17.60 22.03
C ARG A 136 -7.66 18.34 20.69
N ARG A 137 -7.49 19.68 20.75
CA ARG A 137 -7.40 20.51 19.56
C ARG A 137 -6.14 20.21 18.72
N ASN A 138 -4.97 20.23 19.37
CA ASN A 138 -3.70 19.96 18.67
C ASN A 138 -3.64 18.52 18.17
N TYR A 139 -4.22 17.57 18.89
CA TYR A 139 -4.33 16.18 18.48
C TYR A 139 -5.11 16.03 17.16
N ILE A 140 -6.24 16.71 16.98
CA ILE A 140 -7.03 16.67 15.74
C ILE A 140 -6.17 17.17 14.56
N PHE A 141 -5.49 18.32 14.72
CA PHE A 141 -4.61 18.84 13.68
C PHE A 141 -3.41 17.93 13.41
N LEU A 142 -2.80 17.34 14.44
CA LEU A 142 -1.75 16.34 14.29
C LEU A 142 -2.22 15.16 13.45
N TYR A 143 -3.36 14.57 13.79
CA TYR A 143 -3.92 13.44 13.05
C TYR A 143 -4.14 13.78 11.57
N LEU A 144 -4.81 14.90 11.30
CA LEU A 144 -5.13 15.32 9.93
C LEU A 144 -3.89 15.66 9.11
N LEU A 145 -2.94 16.44 9.67
CA LEU A 145 -1.74 16.85 8.93
C LEU A 145 -0.77 15.68 8.73
N CYS A 146 -0.62 14.81 9.72
CA CYS A 146 0.21 13.61 9.58
C CYS A 146 -0.37 12.65 8.52
N GLY A 147 -1.69 12.45 8.53
CA GLY A 147 -2.36 11.65 7.52
C GLY A 147 -2.25 12.27 6.13
N LEU A 148 -2.39 13.58 6.00
CA LEU A 148 -2.22 14.31 4.75
C LEU A 148 -0.78 14.22 4.23
N GLY A 149 0.22 14.40 5.12
CA GLY A 149 1.64 14.22 4.78
C GLY A 149 1.95 12.81 4.28
N GLY A 150 1.38 11.80 4.94
CA GLY A 150 1.45 10.41 4.49
C GLY A 150 0.80 10.19 3.12
N ALA A 151 -0.42 10.69 2.93
CA ALA A 151 -1.14 10.55 1.67
C ALA A 151 -0.42 11.25 0.49
N VAL A 152 0.18 12.43 0.73
CA VAL A 152 1.01 13.12 -0.27
C VAL A 152 2.27 12.33 -0.59
N ALA A 153 2.96 11.78 0.42
CA ALA A 153 4.13 10.93 0.20
C ALA A 153 3.77 9.66 -0.60
N SER A 154 2.63 9.03 -0.29
CA SER A 154 2.11 7.88 -1.02
C SER A 154 1.91 8.18 -2.51
N VAL A 155 1.14 9.21 -2.85
CA VAL A 155 0.89 9.57 -4.26
C VAL A 155 2.14 10.12 -4.97
N TRP A 156 3.11 10.65 -4.22
CA TRP A 156 4.40 11.04 -4.77
C TRP A 156 5.25 9.84 -5.19
N TRP A 157 5.30 8.82 -4.33
CA TRP A 157 6.20 7.67 -4.51
C TRP A 157 5.57 6.57 -5.35
N HIS A 158 4.28 6.28 -5.12
CA HIS A 158 3.52 5.23 -5.79
C HIS A 158 2.19 5.76 -6.35
N PRO A 159 2.21 6.66 -7.36
CA PRO A 159 0.98 7.30 -7.86
C PRO A 159 -0.05 6.33 -8.43
N GLN A 160 0.37 5.14 -8.88
CA GLN A 160 -0.52 4.10 -9.42
C GLN A 160 -1.08 3.17 -8.34
N ALA A 161 -0.61 3.28 -7.10
CA ALA A 161 -1.16 2.51 -5.99
C ALA A 161 -2.45 3.13 -5.46
N VAL A 162 -3.37 2.28 -5.01
CA VAL A 162 -4.57 2.70 -4.29
C VAL A 162 -4.26 2.70 -2.81
N GLY A 163 -4.28 3.89 -2.21
CA GLY A 163 -3.96 4.07 -0.80
C GLY A 163 -5.23 4.26 0.05
N VAL A 164 -5.28 3.57 1.18
CA VAL A 164 -6.33 3.67 2.22
C VAL A 164 -5.75 3.35 3.58
N GLY A 165 -6.33 3.89 4.62
CA GLY A 165 -6.02 3.55 6.02
C GLY A 165 -5.61 4.73 6.87
N ALA A 166 -5.92 4.63 8.16
CA ALA A 166 -5.48 5.58 9.17
C ALA A 166 -3.97 5.50 9.47
N SER A 167 -3.27 4.51 8.91
CA SER A 167 -1.91 4.15 9.29
C SER A 167 -0.90 5.30 9.10
N GLY A 168 -0.99 6.08 8.02
CA GLY A 168 -0.14 7.26 7.82
C GLY A 168 -0.28 8.29 8.97
N ALA A 169 -1.52 8.55 9.41
CA ALA A 169 -1.77 9.41 10.56
C ALA A 169 -1.27 8.77 11.87
N ILE A 170 -1.46 7.46 12.07
CA ILE A 170 -0.99 6.71 13.25
C ILE A 170 0.53 6.75 13.36
N PHE A 171 1.25 6.52 12.25
CA PHE A 171 2.71 6.69 12.19
C PHE A 171 3.12 8.13 12.52
N GLY A 172 2.34 9.10 12.06
CA GLY A 172 2.55 10.50 12.42
C GLY A 172 2.34 10.77 13.91
N LEU A 173 1.31 10.20 14.54
CA LEU A 173 1.14 10.28 15.98
C LEU A 173 2.31 9.62 16.72
N ALA A 174 2.76 8.45 16.27
CA ALA A 174 3.97 7.82 16.80
C ALA A 174 5.19 8.75 16.67
N GLY A 175 5.38 9.35 15.49
CA GLY A 175 6.44 10.33 15.25
C GLY A 175 6.37 11.54 16.18
N ALA A 176 5.18 12.09 16.41
CA ALA A 176 5.00 13.23 17.31
C ALA A 176 5.27 12.87 18.78
N LEU A 177 4.91 11.67 19.19
CA LEU A 177 5.13 11.19 20.57
C LEU A 177 6.61 11.01 20.92
N LEU A 178 7.47 10.65 19.95
CA LEU A 178 8.90 10.44 20.20
C LEU A 178 9.59 11.69 20.82
N PRO A 179 9.54 12.88 20.21
CA PRO A 179 10.11 14.07 20.84
C PRO A 179 9.35 14.53 22.07
N ALA A 180 8.02 14.37 22.11
CA ALA A 180 7.23 14.74 23.28
C ALA A 180 7.63 13.96 24.54
N LEU A 181 7.90 12.66 24.40
CA LEU A 181 8.34 11.80 25.51
C LEU A 181 9.82 12.01 25.85
N LYS A 182 10.68 12.16 24.85
CA LYS A 182 12.11 12.37 25.03
C LYS A 182 12.41 13.67 25.79
N PHE A 183 11.67 14.75 25.51
CA PHE A 183 11.89 16.07 26.08
C PHE A 183 10.85 16.46 27.13
N GLN A 184 10.13 15.46 27.70
CA GLN A 184 9.13 15.69 28.74
C GLN A 184 9.76 16.31 30.00
N LYS A 185 9.32 17.53 30.35
CA LYS A 185 9.85 18.29 31.50
C LYS A 185 9.17 17.94 32.83
N ASN A 186 7.95 17.40 32.79
CA ASN A 186 7.23 17.03 33.99
C ASN A 186 7.73 15.66 34.50
N PRO A 187 8.39 15.58 35.67
CA PRO A 187 9.00 14.35 36.15
C PRO A 187 7.98 13.24 36.46
N ARG A 188 6.76 13.60 36.85
CA ARG A 188 5.68 12.62 37.10
C ARG A 188 5.20 11.97 35.80
N ILE A 189 5.03 12.76 34.75
CA ILE A 189 4.63 12.26 33.43
C ILE A 189 5.78 11.44 32.85
N ALA A 190 7.02 11.93 32.93
CA ALA A 190 8.20 11.20 32.45
C ALA A 190 8.36 9.83 33.13
N ALA A 191 8.15 9.78 34.47
CA ALA A 191 8.21 8.53 35.23
C ALA A 191 7.07 7.57 34.85
N ALA A 192 5.83 8.07 34.68
CA ALA A 192 4.67 7.27 34.32
C ALA A 192 4.78 6.67 32.88
N LEU A 193 5.48 7.37 31.98
CA LEU A 193 5.66 6.98 30.59
C LEU A 193 7.06 6.39 30.31
N LYS A 194 7.80 6.03 31.35
CA LYS A 194 9.09 5.34 31.24
C LYS A 194 8.88 4.02 30.50
N GLY A 195 9.55 3.84 29.38
CA GLY A 195 9.38 2.67 28.49
C GLY A 195 8.44 2.90 27.29
N ALA A 196 7.49 3.84 27.36
CA ALA A 196 6.63 4.15 26.21
C ALA A 196 7.44 4.59 24.99
N LEU A 197 8.52 5.33 25.19
CA LEU A 197 9.43 5.74 24.11
C LEU A 197 10.01 4.53 23.36
N GLY A 198 10.52 3.54 24.09
CA GLY A 198 11.04 2.29 23.52
C GLY A 198 9.96 1.50 22.78
N SER A 199 8.78 1.38 23.39
CA SER A 199 7.65 0.67 22.78
C SER A 199 7.19 1.32 21.46
N ILE A 200 7.13 2.66 21.41
CA ILE A 200 6.76 3.40 20.20
C ILE A 200 7.84 3.26 19.13
N ALA A 201 9.13 3.37 19.51
CA ALA A 201 10.22 3.17 18.56
C ALA A 201 10.22 1.73 17.99
N THR A 202 10.00 0.72 18.81
CA THR A 202 9.85 -0.68 18.39
C THR A 202 8.64 -0.85 17.44
N PHE A 203 7.49 -0.26 17.77
CA PHE A 203 6.31 -0.26 16.90
C PHE A 203 6.64 0.30 15.53
N VAL A 204 7.31 1.44 15.45
CA VAL A 204 7.69 2.08 14.17
C VAL A 204 8.61 1.17 13.36
N VAL A 205 9.71 0.70 13.97
CA VAL A 205 10.72 -0.12 13.27
C VAL A 205 10.12 -1.43 12.80
N TYR A 206 9.37 -2.13 13.66
CA TYR A 206 8.76 -3.41 13.32
C TYR A 206 7.75 -3.30 12.19
N ASN A 207 6.86 -2.29 12.23
CA ASN A 207 5.85 -2.11 11.18
C ASN A 207 6.46 -1.65 9.84
N LEU A 208 7.52 -0.82 9.85
CA LEU A 208 8.24 -0.47 8.62
C LEU A 208 8.96 -1.67 8.02
N ALA A 209 9.55 -2.54 8.85
CA ALA A 209 10.19 -3.78 8.39
C ALA A 209 9.18 -4.75 7.76
N ILE A 210 8.01 -4.95 8.40
CA ILE A 210 6.92 -5.74 7.82
C ILE A 210 6.46 -5.12 6.50
N GLY A 211 6.26 -3.80 6.45
CA GLY A 211 5.82 -3.11 5.25
C GLY A 211 6.84 -3.17 4.11
N ALA A 212 8.14 -3.29 4.41
CA ALA A 212 9.16 -3.53 3.39
C ALA A 212 9.08 -4.96 2.79
N ALA A 213 8.61 -5.92 3.57
CA ALA A 213 8.44 -7.30 3.14
C ALA A 213 7.08 -7.56 2.42
N MET A 214 6.10 -6.69 2.62
CA MET A 214 4.72 -6.87 2.12
C MET A 214 4.33 -5.78 1.10
N PRO A 215 4.20 -6.10 -0.20
CA PRO A 215 4.01 -5.11 -1.26
C PRO A 215 2.66 -4.37 -1.20
N PHE A 216 1.69 -4.88 -0.42
CA PHE A 216 0.39 -4.23 -0.21
C PHE A 216 0.38 -3.23 0.96
N ILE A 217 1.48 -3.07 1.70
CA ILE A 217 1.63 -2.08 2.77
C ILE A 217 2.29 -0.81 2.21
N ASP A 218 1.63 0.32 2.38
CA ASP A 218 2.10 1.62 1.89
C ASP A 218 3.13 2.26 2.82
N ASN A 219 4.38 1.80 2.74
CA ASN A 219 5.48 2.38 3.51
C ASN A 219 5.77 3.85 3.18
N ALA A 220 5.43 4.33 1.98
CA ALA A 220 5.59 5.75 1.67
C ALA A 220 4.65 6.61 2.51
N ALA A 221 3.40 6.16 2.69
CA ALA A 221 2.44 6.80 3.59
C ALA A 221 2.92 6.76 5.06
N HIS A 222 3.47 5.63 5.52
CA HIS A 222 4.00 5.49 6.88
C HIS A 222 5.16 6.45 7.14
N ILE A 223 6.14 6.50 6.24
CA ILE A 223 7.32 7.37 6.35
C ILE A 223 6.91 8.85 6.25
N GLY A 224 6.05 9.21 5.30
CA GLY A 224 5.56 10.58 5.16
C GLY A 224 4.81 11.08 6.41
N GLY A 225 3.95 10.22 6.96
CA GLY A 225 3.26 10.49 8.23
C GLY A 225 4.24 10.64 9.39
N LEU A 226 5.16 9.69 9.56
CA LEU A 226 6.18 9.69 10.61
C LEU A 226 7.04 10.97 10.60
N ILE A 227 7.56 11.37 9.43
CA ILE A 227 8.37 12.59 9.28
C ILE A 227 7.55 13.82 9.64
N THR A 228 6.31 13.92 9.13
CA THR A 228 5.40 15.02 9.46
C THR A 228 5.16 15.09 10.97
N GLY A 229 4.94 13.94 11.61
CA GLY A 229 4.71 13.84 13.05
C GLY A 229 5.94 14.20 13.87
N LEU A 230 7.12 13.72 13.50
CA LEU A 230 8.39 14.10 14.16
C LEU A 230 8.60 15.62 14.14
N PHE A 231 8.38 16.24 12.97
CA PHE A 231 8.50 17.68 12.81
C PHE A 231 7.50 18.45 13.68
N LEU A 232 6.20 18.09 13.58
CA LEU A 232 5.15 18.73 14.38
C LEU A 232 5.34 18.51 15.87
N GLY A 233 5.70 17.28 16.28
CA GLY A 233 5.90 16.94 17.68
C GLY A 233 7.11 17.63 18.32
N ALA A 234 8.14 17.94 17.52
CA ALA A 234 9.29 18.71 18.01
C ALA A 234 8.97 20.20 18.19
N LEU A 235 8.05 20.74 17.42
CA LEU A 235 7.71 22.17 17.42
C LEU A 235 6.51 22.49 18.33
N LEU A 236 5.58 21.54 18.49
CA LEU A 236 4.42 21.74 19.36
C LEU A 236 4.81 21.51 20.80
N PRO A 237 4.47 22.43 21.69
CA PRO A 237 4.70 22.20 23.11
C PRO A 237 3.78 21.09 23.62
N SER A 238 4.34 20.16 24.42
CA SER A 238 3.56 19.23 25.22
C SER A 238 3.04 20.00 26.46
N TYR A 239 1.72 20.05 26.61
CA TYR A 239 1.07 20.91 27.60
C TYR A 239 0.74 20.19 28.91
N THR A 240 0.81 20.96 30.00
CA THR A 240 -0.17 20.88 31.10
C THR A 240 -1.38 21.73 30.72
N VAL A 241 -2.58 21.33 31.15
CA VAL A 241 -3.88 21.96 30.78
C VAL A 241 -3.91 23.49 30.97
N GLU A 242 -3.08 24.03 31.85
CA GLU A 242 -3.03 25.45 32.19
C GLU A 242 -2.24 26.33 31.23
N GLU A 243 -1.33 25.72 30.43
CA GLU A 243 -0.50 26.44 29.44
C GLU A 243 -1.14 26.52 28.03
N GLU A 244 -2.20 25.80 27.77
CA GLU A 244 -2.83 25.65 26.45
C GLU A 244 -3.27 27.02 25.87
N ARG A 245 -3.72 27.92 26.74
CA ARG A 245 -4.26 29.22 26.33
C ARG A 245 -3.20 30.24 25.88
N LYS A 246 -1.99 30.18 26.45
CA LYS A 246 -0.92 31.16 26.17
C LYS A 246 -0.14 30.87 24.87
N LYS A 247 -0.15 29.63 24.36
CA LYS A 247 0.65 29.20 23.22
C LYS A 247 -0.16 28.89 21.94
N THR A 248 -1.41 29.29 21.91
CA THR A 248 -2.32 29.07 20.76
C THR A 248 -1.75 29.62 19.44
N GLY A 249 -1.18 30.84 19.46
CA GLY A 249 -0.59 31.45 18.27
C GLY A 249 0.59 30.66 17.68
N GLN A 250 1.47 30.12 18.54
CA GLN A 250 2.59 29.28 18.11
C GLN A 250 2.08 28.00 17.43
N SER A 251 1.09 27.31 18.01
CA SER A 251 0.52 26.10 17.42
C SER A 251 -0.14 26.39 16.04
N VAL A 252 -0.85 27.50 15.91
CA VAL A 252 -1.44 27.91 14.64
C VAL A 252 -0.36 28.13 13.57
N LEU A 253 0.70 28.86 13.90
CA LEU A 253 1.81 29.10 12.97
C LEU A 253 2.45 27.77 12.51
N VAL A 254 2.72 26.86 13.43
CA VAL A 254 3.30 25.53 13.12
C VAL A 254 2.38 24.74 12.17
N PHE A 255 1.07 24.72 12.43
CA PHE A 255 0.12 24.00 11.58
C PHE A 255 -0.01 24.63 10.19
N VAL A 256 -0.07 25.97 10.09
CA VAL A 256 -0.13 26.67 8.80
C VAL A 256 1.12 26.41 7.99
N THR A 257 2.29 26.47 8.61
CA THR A 257 3.59 26.19 7.94
C THR A 257 3.63 24.74 7.44
N ALA A 258 3.24 23.77 8.27
CA ALA A 258 3.20 22.36 7.86
C ALA A 258 2.23 22.14 6.70
N LEU A 259 1.04 22.73 6.75
CA LEU A 259 0.06 22.64 5.66
C LEU A 259 0.62 23.24 4.36
N ALA A 260 1.29 24.39 4.43
CA ALA A 260 1.92 25.02 3.27
C ALA A 260 3.00 24.11 2.64
N VAL A 261 3.85 23.47 3.45
CA VAL A 261 4.85 22.50 2.98
C VAL A 261 4.20 21.28 2.32
N ILE A 262 3.16 20.73 2.93
CA ILE A 262 2.42 19.59 2.37
C ILE A 262 1.74 19.97 1.04
N CYS A 263 1.10 21.15 0.97
CA CYS A 263 0.51 21.66 -0.27
C CYS A 263 1.56 21.87 -1.36
N PHE A 264 2.73 22.42 -1.02
CA PHE A 264 3.85 22.55 -1.94
C PHE A 264 4.31 21.19 -2.47
N GLY A 265 4.43 20.18 -1.59
CA GLY A 265 4.72 18.80 -1.97
C GLY A 265 3.68 18.23 -2.94
N ALA A 266 2.40 18.43 -2.67
CA ALA A 266 1.29 17.98 -3.53
C ALA A 266 1.31 18.65 -4.92
N ILE A 267 1.59 19.97 -4.98
CA ILE A 267 1.73 20.70 -6.24
C ILE A 267 2.92 20.18 -7.07
N ASN A 268 4.06 19.90 -6.43
CA ASN A 268 5.21 19.35 -7.11
C ASN A 268 4.97 17.90 -7.57
N ALA A 269 4.28 17.09 -6.77
CA ALA A 269 3.83 15.76 -7.19
C ALA A 269 2.98 15.85 -8.47
N ARG A 270 2.03 16.77 -8.51
CA ARG A 270 1.20 17.02 -9.70
C ARG A 270 2.04 17.38 -10.92
N LYS A 271 3.03 18.29 -10.79
CA LYS A 271 3.91 18.70 -11.90
C LYS A 271 4.70 17.50 -12.46
N ARG A 272 5.22 16.65 -11.57
CA ARG A 272 5.99 15.46 -11.94
C ARG A 272 5.13 14.44 -12.71
N TYR A 273 3.83 14.36 -12.44
CA TYR A 273 2.89 13.39 -13.00
C TYR A 273 1.92 13.99 -14.03
N THR A 274 2.28 15.09 -14.67
CA THR A 274 1.52 15.67 -15.79
C THR A 274 1.17 14.63 -16.89
N PRO A 275 2.00 13.60 -17.20
CA PRO A 275 1.61 12.51 -18.11
C PRO A 275 0.30 11.81 -17.72
N ASN A 276 -0.01 11.69 -16.42
CA ASN A 276 -1.23 11.04 -15.95
C ASN A 276 -2.50 11.86 -16.24
N LYS A 277 -2.41 13.18 -16.36
CA LYS A 277 -3.54 14.00 -16.80
C LYS A 277 -3.90 13.69 -18.25
N LEU A 278 -2.89 13.59 -19.11
CA LEU A 278 -3.05 13.21 -20.52
C LEU A 278 -3.71 11.84 -20.64
N LEU A 279 -3.28 10.87 -19.83
CA LEU A 279 -3.86 9.51 -19.82
C LEU A 279 -5.35 9.53 -19.47
N ILE A 280 -5.75 10.28 -18.43
CA ILE A 280 -7.16 10.36 -18.02
C ILE A 280 -8.01 11.03 -19.08
N GLU A 281 -7.55 12.15 -19.63
CA GLU A 281 -8.25 12.90 -20.67
C GLU A 281 -8.38 12.06 -21.96
N ALA A 282 -7.30 11.39 -22.36
CA ALA A 282 -7.31 10.46 -23.49
C ALA A 282 -8.26 9.28 -23.26
N ALA A 283 -8.27 8.69 -22.06
CA ALA A 283 -9.19 7.60 -21.73
C ALA A 283 -10.67 8.04 -21.77
N GLN A 284 -10.97 9.27 -21.35
CA GLN A 284 -12.32 9.83 -21.47
C GLN A 284 -12.72 10.04 -22.94
N LEU A 285 -11.81 10.55 -23.78
CA LEU A 285 -12.02 10.72 -25.21
C LEU A 285 -12.21 9.39 -25.92
N MET A 286 -11.41 8.36 -25.56
CA MET A 286 -11.57 7.01 -26.11
C MET A 286 -12.94 6.42 -25.77
N LYS A 287 -13.40 6.55 -24.54
CA LYS A 287 -14.74 6.11 -24.13
C LYS A 287 -15.86 6.86 -24.87
N ALA A 288 -15.63 8.10 -25.23
CA ALA A 288 -16.56 8.91 -26.01
C ALA A 288 -16.48 8.64 -27.55
N GLY A 289 -15.68 7.68 -28.00
CA GLY A 289 -15.45 7.36 -29.41
C GLY A 289 -14.60 8.40 -30.18
N LYS A 290 -13.91 9.29 -29.46
CA LYS A 290 -13.11 10.40 -30.01
C LYS A 290 -11.61 10.04 -30.04
N ALA A 291 -11.27 8.91 -30.68
CA ALA A 291 -9.91 8.37 -30.71
C ALA A 291 -8.88 9.37 -31.28
N ASP A 292 -9.20 10.05 -32.39
CA ASP A 292 -8.27 11.01 -33.00
C ASP A 292 -7.97 12.21 -32.10
N GLN A 293 -8.94 12.67 -31.31
CA GLN A 293 -8.70 13.73 -30.33
C GLN A 293 -7.79 13.25 -29.18
N ALA A 294 -7.96 12.00 -28.73
CA ALA A 294 -7.10 11.38 -27.73
C ALA A 294 -5.65 11.24 -28.25
N LEU A 295 -5.46 10.80 -29.47
CA LEU A 295 -4.14 10.70 -30.12
C LEU A 295 -3.47 12.07 -30.27
N ALA A 296 -4.22 13.10 -30.68
CA ALA A 296 -3.72 14.46 -30.83
C ALA A 296 -3.19 15.04 -29.52
N LEU A 297 -3.77 14.69 -28.37
CA LEU A 297 -3.25 15.10 -27.05
C LEU A 297 -1.83 14.57 -26.82
N TYR A 298 -1.58 13.29 -27.09
CA TYR A 298 -0.26 12.68 -26.95
C TYR A 298 0.75 13.20 -27.96
N GLN A 299 0.34 13.39 -29.23
CA GLN A 299 1.18 14.00 -30.25
C GLN A 299 1.64 15.40 -29.85
N ASN A 300 0.74 16.23 -29.29
CA ASN A 300 1.11 17.57 -28.82
C ASN A 300 2.07 17.54 -27.60
N ALA A 301 1.93 16.55 -26.72
CA ALA A 301 2.87 16.36 -25.62
C ALA A 301 4.24 15.89 -26.14
N LEU A 302 4.28 14.96 -27.08
CA LEU A 302 5.49 14.45 -27.71
C LEU A 302 6.22 15.49 -28.57
N LYS A 303 5.53 16.48 -29.15
CA LYS A 303 6.19 17.63 -29.79
C LYS A 303 7.09 18.41 -28.83
N LYS A 304 6.73 18.47 -27.55
CA LYS A 304 7.52 19.16 -26.51
C LYS A 304 8.62 18.27 -25.93
N ASN A 305 8.36 16.96 -25.83
CA ASN A 305 9.28 15.97 -25.27
C ASN A 305 9.32 14.72 -26.18
N PRO A 306 10.04 14.77 -27.33
CA PRO A 306 9.96 13.72 -28.35
C PRO A 306 10.63 12.39 -27.96
N ASN A 307 11.44 12.40 -26.90
CA ASN A 307 12.17 11.22 -26.38
C ASN A 307 11.70 10.83 -24.97
N ASP A 308 10.49 11.19 -24.58
CA ASP A 308 9.91 10.73 -23.31
C ASP A 308 9.33 9.33 -23.49
N ASP A 309 10.06 8.31 -23.04
CA ASP A 309 9.69 6.89 -23.15
C ASP A 309 8.35 6.58 -22.50
N ALA A 310 8.01 7.27 -21.40
CA ALA A 310 6.73 7.07 -20.75
C ALA A 310 5.56 7.58 -21.61
N LEU A 311 5.72 8.76 -22.23
CA LEU A 311 4.74 9.30 -23.18
C LEU A 311 4.64 8.45 -24.43
N LEU A 312 5.78 8.02 -25.00
CA LEU A 312 5.81 7.14 -26.19
C LEU A 312 5.12 5.80 -25.90
N SER A 313 5.39 5.18 -24.75
CA SER A 313 4.75 3.92 -24.35
C SER A 313 3.23 4.06 -24.21
N GLN A 314 2.76 5.14 -23.60
CA GLN A 314 1.33 5.41 -23.47
C GLN A 314 0.68 5.73 -24.82
N TYR A 315 1.37 6.46 -25.67
CA TYR A 315 0.91 6.76 -27.03
C TYR A 315 0.79 5.47 -27.87
N GLY A 316 1.76 4.55 -27.77
CA GLY A 316 1.70 3.23 -28.42
C GLY A 316 0.47 2.42 -27.97
N LEU A 317 0.20 2.36 -26.66
CA LEU A 317 -1.01 1.70 -26.15
C LEU A 317 -2.31 2.34 -26.67
N LEU A 318 -2.33 3.65 -26.83
CA LEU A 318 -3.49 4.36 -27.37
C LEU A 318 -3.68 4.08 -28.87
N LEU A 319 -2.59 3.98 -29.63
CA LEU A 319 -2.59 3.58 -31.04
C LEU A 319 -3.14 2.16 -31.22
N ASP A 320 -2.74 1.21 -30.33
CA ASP A 320 -3.30 -0.14 -30.32
C ASP A 320 -4.82 -0.14 -30.12
N GLN A 321 -5.30 0.60 -29.10
CA GLN A 321 -6.73 0.74 -28.85
C GLN A 321 -7.50 1.38 -30.02
N ALA A 322 -6.86 2.31 -30.71
CA ALA A 322 -7.39 2.97 -31.90
C ALA A 322 -7.23 2.11 -33.18
N LYS A 323 -6.60 0.94 -33.10
CA LYS A 323 -6.29 0.03 -34.21
C LYS A 323 -5.40 0.67 -35.27
N LYS A 324 -4.56 1.63 -34.92
CA LYS A 324 -3.59 2.30 -35.81
C LYS A 324 -2.23 1.58 -35.70
N TYR A 325 -2.21 0.34 -36.16
CA TYR A 325 -1.07 -0.57 -36.01
C TYR A 325 0.21 -0.10 -36.73
N PRO A 326 0.18 0.51 -37.93
CA PRO A 326 1.39 1.02 -38.55
C PRO A 326 2.10 2.08 -37.72
N GLU A 327 1.33 3.03 -37.15
CA GLU A 327 1.89 4.09 -36.30
C GLU A 327 2.37 3.53 -34.97
N GLU A 328 1.67 2.53 -34.38
CA GLU A 328 2.09 1.81 -33.18
C GLU A 328 3.45 1.15 -33.39
N ILE A 329 3.65 0.46 -34.52
CA ILE A 329 4.90 -0.21 -34.88
C ILE A 329 6.07 0.79 -34.88
N GLU A 330 5.91 1.96 -35.47
CA GLU A 330 6.96 2.97 -35.52
C GLU A 330 7.33 3.50 -34.11
N VAL A 331 6.35 3.72 -33.25
CA VAL A 331 6.58 4.12 -31.88
C VAL A 331 7.32 3.04 -31.09
N LEU A 332 6.88 1.78 -31.23
CA LEU A 332 7.48 0.63 -30.52
C LEU A 332 8.88 0.30 -31.03
N LYS A 333 9.17 0.48 -32.32
CA LYS A 333 10.53 0.39 -32.87
C LYS A 333 11.46 1.37 -32.22
N LYS A 334 11.05 2.64 -32.10
CA LYS A 334 11.83 3.67 -31.41
C LYS A 334 12.11 3.27 -29.98
N LEU A 335 11.08 2.89 -29.22
CA LEU A 335 11.25 2.44 -27.83
C LEU A 335 12.16 1.23 -27.69
N SER A 336 12.10 0.28 -28.62
CA SER A 336 12.97 -0.89 -28.63
C SER A 336 14.44 -0.57 -28.93
N VAL A 337 14.70 0.46 -29.73
CA VAL A 337 16.06 0.97 -30.03
C VAL A 337 16.61 1.75 -28.81
N ASP A 338 15.79 2.60 -28.21
CA ASP A 338 16.19 3.43 -27.07
C ASP A 338 16.38 2.56 -25.81
N ASN A 339 15.71 1.40 -25.72
CA ASN A 339 15.75 0.47 -24.57
C ASN A 339 16.09 -0.96 -25.00
N PRO A 340 17.29 -1.26 -25.48
CA PRO A 340 17.62 -2.53 -26.14
C PRO A 340 17.59 -3.77 -25.26
N SER A 341 17.63 -3.60 -23.94
CA SER A 341 17.56 -4.70 -22.95
C SER A 341 16.15 -4.94 -22.40
N ASP A 342 15.15 -4.13 -22.75
CA ASP A 342 13.79 -4.26 -22.24
C ASP A 342 12.94 -5.14 -23.16
N ALA A 343 12.68 -6.37 -22.72
CA ALA A 343 11.90 -7.37 -23.45
C ALA A 343 10.44 -6.93 -23.74
N ARG A 344 9.90 -5.96 -23.00
CA ARG A 344 8.51 -5.51 -23.14
C ARG A 344 8.25 -4.88 -24.52
N PHE A 345 9.22 -4.14 -25.06
CA PHE A 345 9.06 -3.45 -26.33
C PHE A 345 9.07 -4.41 -27.54
N PRO A 346 10.02 -5.34 -27.67
CA PRO A 346 9.91 -6.34 -28.73
C PRO A 346 8.70 -7.26 -28.56
N ALA A 347 8.23 -7.54 -27.33
CA ALA A 347 6.99 -8.28 -27.11
C ALA A 347 5.75 -7.51 -27.60
N ALA A 348 5.69 -6.19 -27.36
CA ALA A 348 4.62 -5.34 -27.87
C ALA A 348 4.68 -5.25 -29.41
N LEU A 349 5.87 -5.08 -30.01
CA LEU A 349 6.10 -5.10 -31.45
C LEU A 349 5.59 -6.40 -32.10
N CYS A 350 5.84 -7.54 -31.46
CA CYS A 350 5.32 -8.83 -31.91
C CYS A 350 3.78 -8.76 -32.09
N GLY A 351 3.08 -8.26 -31.05
CA GLY A 351 1.62 -8.11 -31.10
C GLY A 351 1.15 -7.13 -32.16
N ALA A 352 1.81 -5.99 -32.32
CA ALA A 352 1.47 -4.95 -33.28
C ALA A 352 1.65 -5.44 -34.70
N TYR A 353 2.76 -6.12 -35.01
CA TYR A 353 3.01 -6.72 -36.34
C TYR A 353 1.96 -7.76 -36.72
N VAL A 354 1.59 -8.63 -35.76
CA VAL A 354 0.56 -9.66 -36.02
C VAL A 354 -0.79 -9.01 -36.35
N LYS A 355 -1.18 -7.99 -35.55
CA LYS A 355 -2.44 -7.25 -35.84
C LYS A 355 -2.41 -6.50 -37.17
N ASN A 356 -1.22 -6.08 -37.60
CA ASN A 356 -1.00 -5.41 -38.88
C ASN A 356 -0.90 -6.40 -40.08
N GLY A 357 -0.92 -7.72 -39.84
CA GLY A 357 -0.77 -8.75 -40.84
C GLY A 357 0.68 -9.09 -41.23
N GLU A 358 1.65 -8.50 -40.57
CA GLU A 358 3.09 -8.71 -40.81
C GLU A 358 3.64 -9.84 -39.90
N THR A 359 3.11 -11.04 -40.07
CA THR A 359 3.37 -12.17 -39.15
C THR A 359 4.84 -12.54 -39.03
N GLN A 360 5.61 -12.46 -40.12
CA GLN A 360 7.04 -12.78 -40.09
C GLN A 360 7.86 -11.80 -39.26
N SER A 361 7.58 -10.49 -39.38
CA SER A 361 8.18 -9.46 -38.53
C SER A 361 7.77 -9.66 -37.09
N GLY A 362 6.54 -10.13 -36.86
CA GLY A 362 6.02 -10.49 -35.52
C GLY A 362 6.84 -11.62 -34.88
N ILE A 363 7.13 -12.69 -35.62
CA ILE A 363 7.97 -13.80 -35.12
C ILE A 363 9.35 -13.30 -34.68
N ALA A 364 10.05 -12.54 -35.52
CA ALA A 364 11.36 -12.01 -35.21
C ALA A 364 11.34 -11.16 -33.90
N SER A 365 10.30 -10.35 -33.74
CA SER A 365 10.11 -9.53 -32.55
C SER A 365 9.80 -10.38 -31.29
N CYS A 366 8.96 -11.42 -31.41
CA CYS A 366 8.69 -12.36 -30.32
C CYS A 366 9.94 -13.18 -29.94
N GLN A 367 10.74 -13.63 -30.90
CA GLN A 367 12.01 -14.29 -30.63
C GLN A 367 12.93 -13.39 -29.81
N LYS A 368 13.06 -12.12 -30.22
CA LYS A 368 13.86 -11.13 -29.50
C LYS A 368 13.37 -10.93 -28.04
N ALA A 369 12.06 -10.89 -27.82
CA ALA A 369 11.49 -10.80 -26.49
C ALA A 369 11.85 -12.03 -25.63
N THR A 370 11.77 -13.25 -26.20
CA THR A 370 12.14 -14.48 -25.51
C THR A 370 13.64 -14.61 -25.25
N GLU A 371 14.50 -14.05 -26.10
CA GLU A 371 15.94 -13.97 -25.88
C GLU A 371 16.28 -13.05 -24.70
N LEU A 372 15.60 -11.91 -24.59
CA LEU A 372 15.84 -10.93 -23.53
C LEU A 372 15.29 -11.38 -22.16
N ASP A 373 14.16 -12.10 -22.16
CA ASP A 373 13.58 -12.65 -20.93
C ASP A 373 13.07 -14.09 -21.15
N PRO A 374 14.00 -15.08 -21.13
CA PRO A 374 13.69 -16.48 -21.44
C PRO A 374 12.85 -17.18 -20.38
N LYS A 375 12.71 -16.58 -19.19
CA LYS A 375 11.91 -17.12 -18.08
C LYS A 375 10.47 -16.60 -18.07
N ASN A 376 10.09 -15.75 -19.02
CA ASN A 376 8.73 -15.21 -19.09
C ASN A 376 7.84 -16.09 -19.98
N PRO A 377 6.92 -16.88 -19.40
CA PRO A 377 6.09 -17.78 -20.19
C PRO A 377 5.15 -17.06 -21.16
N ILE A 378 4.84 -15.78 -20.91
CA ILE A 378 3.94 -15.00 -21.77
C ILE A 378 4.54 -14.81 -23.16
N TYR A 379 5.85 -14.54 -23.24
CA TYR A 379 6.54 -14.36 -24.52
C TYR A 379 6.65 -15.67 -25.29
N LEU A 380 6.90 -16.78 -24.57
CA LEU A 380 6.90 -18.12 -25.16
C LEU A 380 5.50 -18.51 -25.66
N PHE A 381 4.44 -18.18 -24.93
CA PHE A 381 3.08 -18.43 -25.39
C PHE A 381 2.74 -17.65 -26.67
N ALA A 382 3.14 -16.37 -26.75
CA ALA A 382 2.94 -15.56 -27.94
C ALA A 382 3.67 -16.16 -29.15
N LEU A 383 4.95 -16.49 -28.99
CA LEU A 383 5.78 -17.07 -30.06
C LEU A 383 5.26 -18.44 -30.49
N GLY A 384 4.97 -19.34 -29.57
CA GLY A 384 4.45 -20.68 -29.88
C GLY A 384 3.10 -20.63 -30.60
N SER A 385 2.22 -19.70 -30.20
CA SER A 385 0.94 -19.49 -30.88
C SER A 385 1.10 -18.98 -32.32
N LEU A 386 2.10 -18.13 -32.57
CA LEU A 386 2.41 -17.67 -33.94
C LEU A 386 2.90 -18.80 -34.81
N TYR A 387 3.78 -19.66 -34.32
CA TYR A 387 4.22 -20.84 -35.02
C TYR A 387 3.05 -21.79 -35.35
N SER A 388 2.15 -22.04 -34.38
CA SER A 388 0.94 -22.85 -34.59
C SER A 388 0.06 -22.26 -35.72
N ASN A 389 -0.20 -20.95 -35.68
CA ASN A 389 -1.01 -20.27 -36.70
C ASN A 389 -0.41 -20.38 -38.13
N LEU A 390 0.91 -20.41 -38.22
CA LEU A 390 1.64 -20.60 -39.49
C LEU A 390 1.84 -22.07 -39.89
N LYS A 391 1.29 -23.01 -39.11
CA LYS A 391 1.47 -24.45 -39.31
C LYS A 391 2.94 -24.92 -39.19
N GLN A 392 3.77 -24.15 -38.49
CA GLN A 392 5.12 -24.53 -38.11
C GLN A 392 5.04 -25.34 -36.80
N THR A 393 4.49 -26.57 -36.90
CA THR A 393 4.09 -27.38 -35.75
C THR A 393 5.29 -27.77 -34.87
N GLY A 394 6.41 -28.13 -35.47
CA GLY A 394 7.64 -28.47 -34.76
C GLY A 394 8.18 -27.31 -33.91
N ASP A 395 8.21 -26.09 -34.47
CA ASP A 395 8.66 -24.88 -33.74
C ASP A 395 7.67 -24.49 -32.62
N SER A 396 6.39 -24.68 -32.89
CA SER A 396 5.32 -24.48 -31.89
C SER A 396 5.50 -25.42 -30.70
N VAL A 397 5.67 -26.73 -30.95
CA VAL A 397 5.93 -27.74 -29.88
C VAL A 397 7.19 -27.40 -29.13
N ALA A 398 8.31 -27.10 -29.81
CA ALA A 398 9.57 -26.75 -29.16
C ALA A 398 9.43 -25.52 -28.24
N THR A 399 8.66 -24.52 -28.69
CA THR A 399 8.46 -23.29 -27.91
C THR A 399 7.55 -23.51 -26.72
N PHE A 400 6.42 -24.22 -26.87
CA PHE A 400 5.54 -24.54 -25.75
C PHE A 400 6.17 -25.51 -24.77
N ARG A 401 7.09 -26.38 -25.21
CA ARG A 401 7.85 -27.24 -24.31
C ARG A 401 8.75 -26.42 -23.38
N LYS A 402 9.44 -25.38 -23.90
CA LYS A 402 10.19 -24.43 -23.06
C LYS A 402 9.28 -23.73 -22.02
N ALA A 403 8.08 -23.34 -22.41
CA ALA A 403 7.12 -22.75 -21.46
C ALA A 403 6.64 -23.76 -20.39
N TYR A 404 6.41 -25.02 -20.81
CA TYR A 404 6.06 -26.13 -19.91
C TYR A 404 7.17 -26.41 -18.91
N ASP A 405 8.43 -26.41 -19.32
CA ASP A 405 9.58 -26.68 -18.42
C ASP A 405 9.73 -25.63 -17.33
N LEU A 406 9.23 -24.39 -17.57
CA LEU A 406 9.17 -23.34 -16.54
C LEU A 406 8.11 -23.62 -15.46
N LYS A 407 7.00 -24.29 -15.82
CA LYS A 407 5.90 -24.60 -14.90
C LYS A 407 5.15 -25.87 -15.33
N PRO A 408 5.69 -27.07 -15.05
CA PRO A 408 5.10 -28.33 -15.51
C PRO A 408 3.68 -28.60 -15.00
N ASP A 409 3.32 -28.08 -13.83
CA ASP A 409 1.97 -28.22 -13.23
C ASP A 409 1.02 -27.06 -13.58
N GLY A 410 1.36 -26.23 -14.58
CA GLY A 410 0.51 -25.13 -15.01
C GLY A 410 -0.60 -25.61 -15.94
N PHE A 411 -1.82 -25.12 -15.76
CA PHE A 411 -2.95 -25.43 -16.64
C PHE A 411 -2.65 -24.99 -18.10
N ARG A 412 -2.23 -23.74 -18.27
CA ARG A 412 -2.01 -23.15 -19.59
C ARG A 412 -0.86 -23.81 -20.33
N GLU A 413 0.19 -24.15 -19.63
CA GLU A 413 1.38 -24.83 -20.14
C GLU A 413 1.03 -26.21 -20.69
N ASN A 414 0.26 -27.00 -19.93
CA ASN A 414 -0.21 -28.32 -20.33
C ASN A 414 -1.23 -28.23 -21.51
N LEU A 415 -2.13 -27.25 -21.49
CA LEU A 415 -3.11 -27.06 -22.56
C LEU A 415 -2.44 -26.70 -23.88
N LEU A 416 -1.58 -25.69 -23.89
CA LEU A 416 -0.97 -25.20 -25.13
C LEU A 416 0.00 -26.19 -25.71
N LEU A 417 0.82 -26.84 -24.87
CA LEU A 417 1.70 -27.90 -25.32
C LEU A 417 0.89 -29.11 -25.86
N GLY A 418 -0.19 -29.48 -25.18
CA GLY A 418 -1.07 -30.57 -25.63
C GLY A 418 -1.73 -30.29 -26.99
N ILE A 419 -2.18 -29.06 -27.24
CA ILE A 419 -2.75 -28.65 -28.53
C ILE A 419 -1.66 -28.68 -29.61
N ALA A 420 -0.48 -28.12 -29.38
CA ALA A 420 0.62 -28.11 -30.30
C ALA A 420 1.10 -29.51 -30.68
N LEU A 421 1.22 -30.41 -29.73
CA LEU A 421 1.53 -31.83 -29.92
C LEU A 421 0.47 -32.55 -30.79
N LEU A 422 -0.81 -32.20 -30.57
CA LEU A 422 -1.90 -32.75 -31.39
C LEU A 422 -1.79 -32.26 -32.86
N GLU A 423 -1.51 -30.98 -33.07
CA GLU A 423 -1.32 -30.38 -34.40
C GLU A 423 -0.09 -30.99 -35.08
N ASP A 424 0.93 -31.37 -34.34
CA ASP A 424 2.14 -32.05 -34.82
C ASP A 424 1.98 -33.57 -35.00
N GLY A 425 0.80 -34.12 -34.71
CA GLY A 425 0.51 -35.54 -34.85
C GLY A 425 0.97 -36.42 -33.70
N GLN A 426 1.56 -35.85 -32.63
CA GLN A 426 2.07 -36.57 -31.47
C GLN A 426 0.94 -36.92 -30.47
N LYS A 427 -0.10 -37.66 -30.96
CA LYS A 427 -1.33 -37.96 -30.20
C LYS A 427 -1.15 -38.55 -28.79
N PRO A 428 -0.20 -39.50 -28.54
CA PRO A 428 -0.05 -40.08 -27.17
C PRO A 428 0.37 -39.03 -26.13
N GLU A 429 1.39 -38.21 -26.43
CA GLU A 429 1.85 -37.17 -25.51
C GLU A 429 0.83 -36.05 -25.40
N ALA A 430 0.18 -35.65 -26.50
CA ALA A 430 -0.93 -34.68 -26.49
C ALA A 430 -2.03 -35.08 -25.52
N THR A 431 -2.46 -36.36 -25.59
CA THR A 431 -3.48 -36.93 -24.71
C THR A 431 -3.08 -36.82 -23.23
N GLN A 432 -1.81 -37.11 -22.90
CA GLN A 432 -1.30 -36.99 -21.54
C GLN A 432 -1.37 -35.54 -21.02
N LYS A 433 -0.88 -34.58 -21.82
CA LYS A 433 -0.86 -33.18 -21.44
C LYS A 433 -2.27 -32.59 -21.31
N LEU A 434 -3.18 -32.93 -22.22
CA LEU A 434 -4.58 -32.49 -22.19
C LEU A 434 -5.37 -33.09 -21.03
N LYS A 435 -5.13 -34.33 -20.65
CA LYS A 435 -5.67 -34.90 -19.41
C LYS A 435 -5.21 -34.12 -18.19
N LYS A 436 -3.90 -33.82 -18.12
CA LYS A 436 -3.36 -33.02 -17.01
C LYS A 436 -3.98 -31.61 -16.96
N ALA A 437 -4.20 -30.98 -18.10
CA ALA A 437 -4.89 -29.70 -18.18
C ALA A 437 -6.33 -29.82 -17.63
N LEU A 438 -7.06 -30.88 -17.96
CA LEU A 438 -8.43 -31.10 -17.45
C LEU A 438 -8.49 -31.49 -15.97
N GLU A 439 -7.46 -32.12 -15.42
CA GLU A 439 -7.33 -32.30 -13.96
C GLU A 439 -7.28 -30.94 -13.25
N LEU A 440 -6.58 -29.97 -13.83
CA LEU A 440 -6.40 -28.64 -13.25
C LEU A 440 -7.60 -27.72 -13.50
N ASN A 441 -8.27 -27.86 -14.66
CA ASN A 441 -9.50 -27.12 -14.99
C ASN A 441 -10.50 -28.01 -15.75
N PRO A 442 -11.35 -28.78 -15.05
CA PRO A 442 -12.27 -29.76 -15.65
C PRO A 442 -13.32 -29.15 -16.60
N ARG A 443 -13.59 -27.85 -16.49
CA ARG A 443 -14.65 -27.16 -17.28
C ARG A 443 -14.13 -26.45 -18.52
N ASP A 444 -12.84 -26.54 -18.82
CA ASP A 444 -12.26 -25.87 -19.98
C ASP A 444 -12.67 -26.57 -21.28
N ARG A 445 -13.41 -25.84 -22.13
CA ARG A 445 -13.95 -26.38 -23.40
C ARG A 445 -12.86 -26.67 -24.41
N ALA A 446 -11.80 -25.84 -24.47
CA ALA A 446 -10.72 -26.05 -25.44
C ALA A 446 -9.94 -27.33 -25.11
N ALA A 447 -9.64 -27.56 -23.82
CA ALA A 447 -9.00 -28.79 -23.37
C ALA A 447 -9.85 -30.03 -23.63
N GLN A 448 -11.19 -29.96 -23.42
CA GLN A 448 -12.12 -31.07 -23.68
C GLN A 448 -12.16 -31.40 -25.18
N GLN A 449 -12.29 -30.39 -26.04
CA GLN A 449 -12.31 -30.57 -27.49
C GLN A 449 -11.00 -31.12 -28.03
N ALA A 450 -9.87 -30.57 -27.57
CA ALA A 450 -8.56 -31.03 -27.96
C ALA A 450 -8.30 -32.49 -27.51
N LEU A 451 -8.72 -32.86 -26.31
CA LEU A 451 -8.60 -34.24 -25.81
C LEU A 451 -9.44 -35.22 -26.61
N ALA A 452 -10.69 -34.86 -26.94
CA ALA A 452 -11.54 -35.65 -27.79
C ALA A 452 -10.93 -35.86 -29.21
N ALA A 453 -10.35 -34.80 -29.78
CA ALA A 453 -9.64 -34.91 -31.06
C ALA A 453 -8.37 -35.75 -30.99
N ALA A 454 -7.61 -35.69 -29.88
CA ALA A 454 -6.42 -36.53 -29.65
C ALA A 454 -6.77 -38.02 -29.50
N GLN A 455 -7.96 -38.36 -28.99
CA GLN A 455 -8.45 -39.70 -28.78
C GLN A 455 -9.22 -40.28 -29.99
N ALA A 456 -9.61 -39.43 -30.95
CA ALA A 456 -10.23 -39.89 -32.19
C ALA A 456 -9.19 -40.68 -33.05
N GLN A 457 -9.64 -41.85 -33.56
CA GLN A 457 -8.81 -42.78 -34.35
C GLN A 457 -8.37 -42.20 -35.67
#